data_4a59519f55cf9d11c6a081d5f8de332c
#
_entry.id   4a59519f55cf9d11c6a081d5f8de332c
#
_cell.length_a   1.000
_cell.length_b   1.000
_cell.length_c   1.000
_cell.angle_alpha   90.00
_cell.angle_beta   90.00
_cell.angle_gamma   90.00
#
_symmetry.space_group_name_H-M   'P 1'
#
loop_
_entity.id
_entity.type
_entity.pdbx_description
1 polymer ?
#
loop_
_entity_poly.entity_id
_entity_poly.type
_entity_poly.pdbx_seq_one_letter_code
_entity_poly.pdbx_strand_id
1 'polypeptide(L)'
;MEKRVEIAGRALRLRYTVNALCAVEDRAGGSLDNIMERQFTATRLLLWGALLEDQPEMTIAMAGDLISRHIADGGTLDEIVNLCADALESAGFFRHGAA
;
A
#
# COMPACT_ATOMS: atom_id res chain seq x y z
N MET A 1 -7.35 3.41 11.51
CA MET A 1 -8.26 4.15 10.64
C MET A 1 -7.95 3.93 9.19
N GLU A 2 -8.93 4.09 8.35
CA GLU A 2 -8.76 3.95 6.93
C GLU A 2 -8.50 5.29 6.25
N LYS A 3 -7.91 5.27 5.09
CA LYS A 3 -7.66 6.44 4.29
C LYS A 3 -8.39 6.30 2.96
N ARG A 4 -9.26 7.26 2.65
CA ARG A 4 -9.98 7.28 1.37
C ARG A 4 -9.21 8.11 0.37
N VAL A 5 -8.98 7.53 -0.81
CA VAL A 5 -8.19 8.17 -1.84
C VAL A 5 -8.79 7.87 -3.21
N GLU A 6 -8.32 8.62 -4.21
CA GLU A 6 -8.67 8.32 -5.59
C GLU A 6 -7.38 8.00 -6.34
N ILE A 7 -7.36 6.82 -6.95
CA ILE A 7 -6.22 6.37 -7.75
C ILE A 7 -6.77 5.84 -9.07
N ALA A 8 -6.23 6.33 -10.18
CA ALA A 8 -6.63 5.89 -11.51
C ALA A 8 -8.14 6.06 -11.76
N GLY A 9 -8.72 7.12 -11.19
CA GLY A 9 -10.14 7.40 -11.33
C GLY A 9 -11.05 6.55 -10.47
N ARG A 10 -10.49 5.74 -9.59
CA ARG A 10 -11.26 4.87 -8.69
C ARG A 10 -11.17 5.38 -7.25
N ALA A 11 -12.31 5.43 -6.58
CA ALA A 11 -12.34 5.73 -5.16
C ALA A 11 -11.97 4.46 -4.40
N LEU A 12 -10.94 4.53 -3.60
CA LEU A 12 -10.39 3.38 -2.89
C LEU A 12 -10.21 3.71 -1.41
N ARG A 13 -10.26 2.69 -0.58
CA ARG A 13 -9.93 2.83 0.84
C ARG A 13 -8.65 2.08 1.11
N LEU A 14 -7.68 2.79 1.64
CA LEU A 14 -6.41 2.20 2.03
C LEU A 14 -6.46 1.92 3.53
N ARG A 15 -6.30 0.66 3.88
CA ARG A 15 -6.42 0.24 5.26
C ARG A 15 -5.46 -0.91 5.53
N TYR A 16 -4.65 -0.76 6.56
CA TYR A 16 -3.74 -1.82 6.96
C TYR A 16 -4.22 -2.48 8.23
N THR A 17 -4.17 -3.80 8.21
CA THR A 17 -4.38 -4.64 9.38
C THR A 17 -3.13 -5.47 9.58
N VAL A 18 -3.02 -6.10 10.73
CA VAL A 18 -1.89 -7.01 10.96
C VAL A 18 -1.87 -8.12 9.92
N ASN A 19 -3.05 -8.66 9.59
CA ASN A 19 -3.13 -9.73 8.59
C ASN A 19 -2.69 -9.25 7.22
N ALA A 20 -3.04 -8.01 6.84
CA ALA A 20 -2.61 -7.44 5.57
C ALA A 20 -1.08 -7.28 5.54
N LEU A 21 -0.51 -6.79 6.63
CA LEU A 21 0.95 -6.61 6.71
C LEU A 21 1.68 -7.95 6.69
N CYS A 22 1.12 -8.97 7.34
CA CYS A 22 1.69 -10.32 7.28
C CYS A 22 1.66 -10.84 5.83
N ALA A 23 0.57 -10.59 5.12
CA ALA A 23 0.47 -11.01 3.72
C ALA A 23 1.53 -10.30 2.86
N VAL A 24 1.78 -9.01 3.12
CA VAL A 24 2.82 -8.27 2.42
C VAL A 24 4.20 -8.87 2.70
N GLU A 25 4.49 -9.13 3.96
CA GLU A 25 5.78 -9.72 4.34
C GLU A 25 5.98 -11.10 3.69
N ASP A 26 4.95 -11.92 3.68
CA ASP A 26 5.01 -13.24 3.06
C ASP A 26 5.33 -13.14 1.57
N ARG A 27 4.73 -12.19 0.89
CA ARG A 27 4.99 -11.99 -0.54
C ARG A 27 6.34 -11.33 -0.79
N ALA A 28 6.84 -10.56 0.15
CA ALA A 28 8.15 -9.95 0.06
C ALA A 28 9.28 -10.95 0.33
N GLY A 29 8.95 -12.08 0.91
CA GLY A 29 9.95 -13.09 1.26
C GLY A 29 10.68 -12.80 2.55
N GLY A 30 10.09 -11.98 3.42
CA GLY A 30 10.69 -11.65 4.71
C GLY A 30 10.36 -10.24 5.16
N SER A 31 11.31 -9.62 5.80
CA SER A 31 11.14 -8.29 6.35
C SER A 31 10.86 -7.24 5.28
N LEU A 32 10.04 -6.27 5.62
CA LEU A 32 9.78 -5.12 4.74
C LEU A 32 11.05 -4.32 4.45
N ASP A 33 12.00 -4.31 5.37
CA ASP A 33 13.25 -3.58 5.16
C ASP A 33 13.99 -4.04 3.91
N ASN A 34 13.95 -5.34 3.62
CA ASN A 34 14.61 -5.89 2.45
C ASN A 34 13.96 -5.47 1.15
N ILE A 35 12.66 -5.25 1.17
CA ILE A 35 11.92 -4.90 -0.05
C ILE A 35 11.97 -3.42 -0.34
N MET A 36 12.21 -2.59 0.67
CA MET A 36 12.15 -1.13 0.51
C MET A 36 13.21 -0.59 -0.45
N GLU A 37 14.28 -1.34 -0.68
CA GLU A 37 15.30 -0.96 -1.68
C GLU A 37 14.79 -1.15 -3.10
N ARG A 38 13.75 -1.97 -3.27
CA ARG A 38 13.16 -2.24 -4.58
C ARG A 38 11.88 -1.42 -4.69
N GLN A 39 12.04 -0.16 -5.02
CA GLN A 39 11.00 0.85 -4.90
C GLN A 39 9.69 0.49 -5.60
N PHE A 40 9.75 0.02 -6.83
CA PHE A 40 8.52 -0.32 -7.56
C PHE A 40 7.83 -1.54 -6.95
N THR A 41 8.60 -2.55 -6.62
CA THR A 41 8.06 -3.77 -6.00
C THR A 41 7.46 -3.45 -4.64
N ALA A 42 8.16 -2.65 -3.84
CA ALA A 42 7.69 -2.27 -2.51
C ALA A 42 6.37 -1.50 -2.62
N THR A 43 6.30 -0.53 -3.52
CA THR A 43 5.09 0.28 -3.69
C THR A 43 3.91 -0.58 -4.10
N ARG A 44 4.13 -1.51 -5.04
CA ARG A 44 3.07 -2.41 -5.52
C ARG A 44 2.56 -3.29 -4.39
N LEU A 45 3.45 -3.87 -3.60
CA LEU A 45 3.08 -4.72 -2.48
C LEU A 45 2.35 -3.95 -1.40
N LEU A 46 2.83 -2.74 -1.08
CA LEU A 46 2.19 -1.92 -0.06
C LEU A 46 0.78 -1.49 -0.50
N LEU A 47 0.61 -1.11 -1.75
CA LEU A 47 -0.71 -0.74 -2.25
C LEU A 47 -1.64 -1.96 -2.23
N TRP A 48 -1.16 -3.11 -2.70
CA TRP A 48 -1.94 -4.35 -2.65
C TRP A 48 -2.39 -4.66 -1.23
N GLY A 49 -1.47 -4.58 -0.26
CA GLY A 49 -1.78 -4.85 1.15
C GLY A 49 -2.82 -3.88 1.70
N ALA A 50 -2.73 -2.61 1.31
CA ALA A 50 -3.66 -1.60 1.77
C ALA A 50 -5.09 -1.81 1.24
N LEU A 51 -5.22 -2.46 0.10
CA LEU A 51 -6.50 -2.71 -0.55
C LEU A 51 -7.12 -4.06 -0.18
N LEU A 52 -6.32 -4.96 0.37
CA LEU A 52 -6.70 -6.36 0.53
C LEU A 52 -7.91 -6.58 1.42
N GLU A 53 -8.03 -5.80 2.49
CA GLU A 53 -9.14 -5.96 3.45
C GLU A 53 -10.49 -5.62 2.81
N ASP A 54 -10.54 -4.56 2.02
CA ASP A 54 -11.78 -4.14 1.36
C ASP A 54 -12.03 -4.91 0.08
N GLN A 55 -10.98 -5.38 -0.56
CA GLN A 55 -11.06 -6.07 -1.85
C GLN A 55 -10.21 -7.33 -1.82
N PRO A 56 -10.73 -8.40 -1.17
CA PRO A 56 -9.95 -9.64 -1.03
C PRO A 56 -9.54 -10.26 -2.37
N GLU A 57 -10.25 -9.93 -3.44
CA GLU A 57 -9.95 -10.43 -4.78
C GLU A 57 -8.79 -9.66 -5.44
N MET A 58 -8.33 -8.57 -4.83
CA MET A 58 -7.24 -7.77 -5.39
C MET A 58 -5.97 -8.60 -5.50
N THR A 59 -5.36 -8.57 -6.68
CA THR A 59 -4.08 -9.24 -6.89
C THR A 59 -2.95 -8.22 -6.91
N ILE A 60 -1.73 -8.71 -6.73
CA ILE A 60 -0.54 -7.84 -6.81
C ILE A 60 -0.45 -7.22 -8.21
N ALA A 61 -0.77 -7.98 -9.25
CA ALA A 61 -0.77 -7.46 -10.62
C ALA A 61 -1.80 -6.35 -10.81
N MET A 62 -2.98 -6.49 -10.22
CA MET A 62 -4.00 -5.45 -10.29
C MET A 62 -3.55 -4.17 -9.62
N ALA A 63 -2.87 -4.29 -8.48
CA ALA A 63 -2.31 -3.13 -7.80
C ALA A 63 -1.25 -2.45 -8.67
N GLY A 64 -0.42 -3.23 -9.34
CA GLY A 64 0.55 -2.69 -10.29
C GLY A 64 -0.11 -1.95 -11.44
N ASP A 65 -1.23 -2.46 -11.95
CA ASP A 65 -1.98 -1.79 -13.01
C ASP A 65 -2.53 -0.44 -12.55
N LEU A 66 -2.99 -0.36 -11.30
CA LEU A 66 -3.46 0.91 -10.74
C LEU A 66 -2.33 1.94 -10.70
N ILE A 67 -1.15 1.51 -10.27
CA ILE A 67 0.02 2.40 -10.22
C ILE A 67 0.39 2.87 -11.63
N SER A 68 0.44 1.96 -12.58
CA SER A 68 0.76 2.30 -13.97
C SER A 68 -0.23 3.30 -14.54
N ARG A 69 -1.51 3.11 -14.27
CA ARG A 69 -2.56 4.01 -14.73
C ARG A 69 -2.42 5.40 -14.08
N HIS A 70 -2.13 5.42 -12.79
CA HIS A 70 -1.94 6.66 -12.07
C HIS A 70 -0.79 7.48 -12.67
N ILE A 71 0.33 6.82 -12.98
CA ILE A 71 1.48 7.49 -13.59
C ILE A 71 1.16 7.95 -15.00
N ALA A 72 0.46 7.12 -15.79
CA ALA A 72 0.07 7.48 -17.14
C ALA A 72 -0.86 8.69 -17.16
N ASP A 73 -1.66 8.87 -16.12
CA ASP A 73 -2.58 10.00 -15.99
C ASP A 73 -1.92 11.26 -15.41
N GLY A 74 -0.60 11.25 -15.27
CA GLY A 74 0.17 12.41 -14.82
C GLY A 74 0.57 12.38 -13.35
N GLY A 75 0.26 11.32 -12.64
CA GLY A 75 0.68 11.17 -11.24
C GLY A 75 2.09 10.63 -11.12
N THR A 76 2.53 10.42 -9.89
CA THR A 76 3.87 9.93 -9.61
C THR A 76 3.84 8.71 -8.69
N LEU A 77 4.94 7.97 -8.72
CA LEU A 77 5.11 6.84 -7.81
C LEU A 77 5.13 7.34 -6.36
N ASP A 78 5.79 8.46 -6.11
CA ASP A 78 5.91 9.04 -4.77
C ASP A 78 4.55 9.37 -4.17
N GLU A 79 3.59 9.79 -4.99
CA GLU A 79 2.24 10.05 -4.50
C GLU A 79 1.60 8.79 -3.92
N ILE A 80 1.78 7.65 -4.60
CA ILE A 80 1.26 6.38 -4.11
C ILE A 80 1.99 5.97 -2.83
N VAL A 81 3.32 6.12 -2.79
CA VAL A 81 4.11 5.83 -1.59
C VAL A 81 3.61 6.63 -0.40
N ASN A 82 3.37 7.92 -0.61
CA ASN A 82 2.91 8.80 0.47
C ASN A 82 1.51 8.41 0.97
N LEU A 83 0.62 8.02 0.07
CA LEU A 83 -0.71 7.55 0.45
C LEU A 83 -0.62 6.29 1.31
N CYS A 84 0.23 5.36 0.94
CA CYS A 84 0.44 4.14 1.71
C CYS A 84 1.06 4.44 3.07
N ALA A 85 2.05 5.35 3.10
CA ALA A 85 2.69 5.74 4.35
C ALA A 85 1.68 6.39 5.31
N ASP A 86 0.81 7.26 4.79
CA ASP A 86 -0.23 7.89 5.61
C ASP A 86 -1.20 6.84 6.17
N ALA A 87 -1.56 5.85 5.37
CA ALA A 87 -2.44 4.78 5.81
C ALA A 87 -1.79 3.93 6.90
N LEU A 88 -0.50 3.63 6.76
CA LEU A 88 0.25 2.90 7.78
C LEU A 88 0.30 3.67 9.09
N GLU A 89 0.58 4.96 9.02
CA GLU A 89 0.62 5.81 10.20
C GLU A 89 -0.75 5.87 10.87
N SER A 90 -1.80 6.02 10.09
CA SER A 90 -3.17 6.08 10.60
C SER A 90 -3.59 4.79 11.29
N ALA A 91 -3.02 3.66 10.90
CA ALA A 91 -3.32 2.37 11.51
C ALA A 91 -2.75 2.25 12.94
N GLY A 92 -1.75 3.06 13.27
CA GLY A 92 -1.23 3.14 14.63
C GLY A 92 -0.21 2.08 15.00
N PHE A 93 0.26 1.28 14.04
CA PHE A 93 1.22 0.21 14.34
C PHE A 93 2.58 0.75 14.76
N PHE A 94 2.91 1.97 14.34
CA PHE A 94 4.22 2.55 14.58
C PHE A 94 4.15 3.76 15.52
N ARG A 95 3.25 3.73 16.45
CA ARG A 95 3.17 4.78 17.45
C ARG A 95 4.38 4.71 18.36
N HIS A 96 5.06 5.80 18.40
CA HIS A 96 6.13 5.92 19.34
C HIS A 96 5.57 6.56 20.60
N GLY A 97 5.55 5.96 21.53
CA GLY A 97 5.22 6.41 22.54
C GLY A 97 5.04 6.94 23.49
N ALA A 98 5.31 7.13 23.36
CA ALA A 98 5.15 7.74 24.04
C ALA A 98 4.58 7.91 25.03
N ALA A 99 4.51 7.85 25.21
CA ALA A 99 3.94 8.22 26.18
C ALA A 99 3.85 8.21 26.80
#